data_dbc9dadab6a2d2ad23584d4811a0fdcd
#
_entry.id   dbc9dadab6a2d2ad23584d4811a0fdcd
#
_cell.length_a   1.000
_cell.length_b   1.000
_cell.length_c   1.000
_cell.angle_alpha   90.00
_cell.angle_beta   90.00
_cell.angle_gamma   90.00
#
_symmetry.space_group_name_H-M   'P 1'
#
loop_
_entity.id
_entity.type
_entity.pdbx_description
1 polymer ?
#
loop_
_entity_poly.entity_id
_entity_poly.type
_entity_poly.pdbx_seq_one_letter_code
_entity_poly.pdbx_strand_id
1 'polypeptide(L)'
;CIRDSSIELSSGSMRITDCQLQNKMFELLGLSKEEIDAKFGFLVEAYQYAAPPHGGMGIGLDRLAMLICGADSLRDVTAFPKVQNASELMSGCPAEIDAVQLEELGMPLPEADA
;
A
#
# COMPACT_ATOMS: atom_id res chain seq x y z
N CYS A 1 10.54 7.92 7.92
CA CYS A 1 10.40 6.56 8.46
C CYS A 1 10.75 6.59 9.95
N ILE A 2 9.87 6.06 10.79
CA ILE A 2 10.07 5.94 12.23
C ILE A 2 10.30 4.46 12.55
N ARG A 3 11.40 4.18 13.24
CA ARG A 3 11.78 2.81 13.63
C ARG A 3 12.00 2.75 15.14
N ASP A 4 11.58 1.66 15.72
CA ASP A 4 11.92 1.28 17.09
C ASP A 4 12.44 -0.15 17.11
N SER A 5 13.51 -0.40 17.85
CA SER A 5 14.11 -1.74 18.00
C SER A 5 14.26 -2.51 16.66
N SER A 6 14.70 -1.82 15.60
CA SER A 6 14.83 -2.33 14.23
C SER A 6 13.50 -2.54 13.48
N ILE A 7 12.36 -2.27 14.09
CA ILE A 7 11.05 -2.40 13.46
C ILE A 7 10.63 -1.06 12.85
N GLU A 8 10.28 -1.06 11.57
CA GLU A 8 9.69 0.10 10.93
C GLU A 8 8.22 0.23 11.37
N LEU A 9 7.93 1.29 12.14
CA LEU A 9 6.60 1.56 12.65
C LEU A 9 5.76 2.37 11.67
N SER A 10 6.36 3.38 11.05
CA SER A 10 5.64 4.27 10.15
C SER A 10 6.54 4.82 9.06
N SER A 11 5.94 5.15 7.93
CA SER A 11 6.57 5.91 6.86
C SER A 11 5.62 6.96 6.31
N GLY A 12 6.17 8.00 5.74
CA GLY A 12 5.38 9.08 5.18
C GLY A 12 6.23 10.13 4.49
N SER A 13 5.59 11.17 3.99
CA SER A 13 6.29 12.25 3.31
C SER A 13 5.58 13.58 3.48
N MET A 14 6.36 14.65 3.41
CA MET A 14 5.86 15.98 3.10
C MET A 14 5.80 16.15 1.58
N ARG A 15 4.67 16.66 1.07
CA ARG A 15 4.49 16.79 -0.38
C ARG A 15 5.21 18.04 -0.88
N ILE A 16 5.73 17.95 -2.10
CA ILE A 16 6.29 19.10 -2.82
C ILE A 16 5.13 19.88 -3.43
N THR A 17 4.92 21.11 -2.95
CA THR A 17 3.84 21.98 -3.43
C THR A 17 4.33 23.04 -4.43
N ASP A 18 5.63 23.21 -4.57
CA ASP A 18 6.25 24.05 -5.58
C ASP A 18 6.33 23.30 -6.91
N CYS A 19 5.67 23.85 -7.95
CA CYS A 19 5.59 23.21 -9.26
C CYS A 19 6.95 23.09 -9.96
N GLN A 20 7.85 24.05 -9.77
CA GLN A 20 9.16 24.01 -10.42
C GLN A 20 10.03 22.92 -9.80
N LEU A 21 10.00 22.81 -8.47
CA LEU A 21 10.70 21.76 -7.74
C LEU A 21 10.11 20.39 -8.07
N GLN A 22 8.79 20.28 -8.17
CA GLN A 22 8.12 19.02 -8.54
C GLN A 22 8.55 18.54 -9.93
N ASN A 23 8.56 19.42 -10.92
CA ASN A 23 9.00 19.07 -12.27
C ASN A 23 10.47 18.63 -12.29
N LYS A 24 11.33 19.33 -11.56
CA LYS A 24 12.75 18.97 -11.47
C LYS A 24 12.95 17.59 -10.81
N MET A 25 12.12 17.22 -9.84
CA MET A 25 12.15 15.90 -9.26
C MET A 25 11.72 14.81 -10.25
N PHE A 26 10.71 15.07 -11.09
CA PHE A 26 10.32 14.13 -12.14
C PHE A 26 11.42 13.93 -13.18
N GLU A 27 12.10 15.01 -13.58
CA GLU A 27 13.26 14.94 -14.49
C GLU A 27 14.39 14.08 -13.90
N LEU A 28 14.69 14.27 -12.60
CA LEU A 28 15.73 13.48 -11.90
C LEU A 28 15.37 12.00 -11.80
N LEU A 29 14.07 11.67 -11.76
CA LEU A 29 13.57 10.30 -11.80
C LEU A 29 13.56 9.70 -13.21
N GLY A 30 13.94 10.47 -14.23
CA GLY A 30 14.03 10.02 -15.61
C GLY A 30 12.68 9.87 -16.32
N LEU A 31 11.63 10.51 -15.80
CA LEU A 31 10.31 10.48 -16.43
C LEU A 31 10.25 11.46 -17.60
N SER A 32 9.74 11.02 -18.75
CA SER A 32 9.45 11.90 -19.87
C SER A 32 8.24 12.79 -19.59
N LYS A 33 8.11 13.89 -20.34
CA LYS A 33 6.98 14.80 -20.18
C LYS A 33 5.65 14.11 -20.43
N GLU A 34 5.60 13.25 -21.44
CA GLU A 34 4.40 12.48 -21.79
C GLU A 34 3.99 11.51 -20.66
N GLU A 35 4.96 10.90 -20.01
CA GLU A 35 4.72 10.03 -18.86
C GLU A 35 4.24 10.81 -17.63
N ILE A 36 4.81 11.99 -17.40
CA ILE A 36 4.38 12.89 -16.31
C ILE A 36 2.94 13.33 -16.55
N ASP A 37 2.62 13.81 -17.76
CA ASP A 37 1.27 14.27 -18.09
C ASP A 37 0.25 13.13 -17.98
N ALA A 38 0.60 11.94 -18.44
CA ALA A 38 -0.30 10.78 -18.37
C ALA A 38 -0.56 10.27 -16.95
N LYS A 39 0.47 10.27 -16.08
CA LYS A 39 0.38 9.69 -14.74
C LYS A 39 0.06 10.71 -13.65
N PHE A 40 0.57 11.93 -13.78
CA PHE A 40 0.55 12.95 -12.73
C PHE A 40 0.03 14.31 -13.21
N GLY A 41 -0.38 14.45 -14.48
CA GLY A 41 -0.81 15.71 -15.07
C GLY A 41 -1.87 16.41 -14.23
N PHE A 42 -2.88 15.69 -13.79
CA PHE A 42 -3.96 16.19 -12.92
C PHE A 42 -3.43 16.78 -11.59
N LEU A 43 -2.41 16.18 -11.01
CA LEU A 43 -1.81 16.64 -9.75
C LEU A 43 -0.96 17.90 -9.97
N VAL A 44 -0.15 17.89 -11.02
CA VAL A 44 0.69 19.04 -11.39
C VAL A 44 -0.16 20.25 -11.74
N GLU A 45 -1.26 20.03 -12.48
CA GLU A 45 -2.21 21.08 -12.81
C GLU A 45 -2.89 21.65 -11.56
N ALA A 46 -3.38 20.77 -10.67
CA ALA A 46 -4.01 21.21 -9.43
C ALA A 46 -3.09 22.08 -8.57
N TYR A 47 -1.80 21.76 -8.51
CA TYR A 47 -0.82 22.51 -7.72
C TYR A 47 -0.50 23.89 -8.30
N GLN A 48 -0.80 24.14 -9.58
CA GLN A 48 -0.66 25.48 -10.19
C GLN A 48 -1.65 26.49 -9.60
N TYR A 49 -2.80 26.04 -9.14
CA TYR A 49 -3.81 26.93 -8.59
C TYR A 49 -3.52 27.31 -7.13
N ALA A 50 -3.39 26.36 -6.26
CA ALA A 50 -2.92 26.53 -4.88
C ALA A 50 -2.79 25.16 -4.20
N ALA A 51 -1.66 24.91 -3.59
CA ALA A 51 -1.50 23.74 -2.73
C ALA A 51 -0.95 24.17 -1.37
N PRO A 52 -1.70 24.02 -0.27
CA PRO A 52 -1.16 24.27 1.07
C PRO A 52 -0.06 23.25 1.39
N PRO A 53 0.92 23.60 2.22
CA PRO A 53 1.85 22.62 2.74
C PRO A 53 1.08 21.47 3.37
N HIS A 54 1.34 20.26 2.90
CA HIS A 54 0.67 19.06 3.39
C HIS A 54 1.59 17.85 3.34
N GLY A 55 1.25 16.88 4.12
CA GLY A 55 1.98 15.63 4.21
C GLY A 55 1.17 14.64 5.02
N GLY A 56 1.73 13.47 5.19
CA GLY A 56 1.09 12.44 5.98
C GLY A 56 2.02 11.27 6.24
N MET A 57 1.60 10.41 7.13
CA MET A 57 2.27 9.14 7.40
C MET A 57 1.28 8.02 7.63
N GLY A 58 1.66 6.83 7.17
CA GLY A 58 0.98 5.59 7.48
C GLY A 58 1.64 4.91 8.68
N ILE A 59 0.85 4.60 9.69
CA ILE A 59 1.31 3.90 10.89
C ILE A 59 0.82 2.46 10.80
N GLY A 60 1.74 1.50 10.96
CA GLY A 60 1.39 0.10 11.06
C GLY A 60 0.74 -0.21 12.40
N LEU A 61 -0.59 -0.31 12.44
CA LEU A 61 -1.34 -0.51 13.68
C LEU A 61 -0.94 -1.78 14.42
N ASP A 62 -0.78 -2.89 13.70
CA ASP A 62 -0.36 -4.17 14.31
C ASP A 62 1.05 -4.07 14.91
N ARG A 63 1.96 -3.34 14.23
CA ARG A 63 3.31 -3.11 14.76
C ARG A 63 3.29 -2.23 16.00
N LEU A 64 2.43 -1.20 16.01
CA LEU A 64 2.24 -0.34 17.18
C LEU A 64 1.68 -1.16 18.35
N ALA A 65 0.66 -1.98 18.12
CA ALA A 65 0.09 -2.86 19.13
C ALA A 65 1.14 -3.83 19.69
N MET A 66 1.93 -4.45 18.82
CA MET A 66 3.03 -5.35 19.20
C MET A 66 4.03 -4.65 20.13
N LEU A 67 4.44 -3.43 19.80
CA LEU A 67 5.38 -2.64 20.62
C LEU A 67 4.78 -2.24 21.97
N ILE A 68 3.52 -1.81 22.00
CA ILE A 68 2.83 -1.43 23.24
C ILE A 68 2.65 -2.65 24.17
N CYS A 69 2.33 -3.80 23.60
CA CYS A 69 2.16 -5.04 24.36
C CYS A 69 3.47 -5.71 24.74
N GLY A 70 4.60 -5.26 24.17
CA GLY A 70 5.89 -5.93 24.37
C GLY A 70 5.92 -7.35 23.77
N ALA A 71 5.14 -7.59 22.71
CA ALA A 71 5.09 -8.89 22.05
C ALA A 71 6.23 -9.05 21.04
N ASP A 72 6.73 -10.26 20.88
CA ASP A 72 7.85 -10.55 19.97
C ASP A 72 7.40 -10.76 18.51
N SER A 73 6.12 -11.03 18.30
CA SER A 73 5.56 -11.33 16.98
C SER A 73 4.25 -10.60 16.71
N LEU A 74 4.05 -10.15 15.46
CA LEU A 74 2.76 -9.63 15.01
C LEU A 74 1.61 -10.61 15.17
N ARG A 75 1.90 -11.90 15.12
CA ARG A 75 0.87 -12.95 15.30
C ARG A 75 0.25 -12.95 16.68
N ASP A 76 0.99 -12.47 17.69
CA ASP A 76 0.52 -12.43 19.08
C ASP A 76 -0.52 -11.33 19.30
N VAL A 77 -0.57 -10.34 18.42
CA VAL A 77 -1.49 -9.18 18.49
C VAL A 77 -2.52 -9.16 17.37
N THR A 78 -2.51 -10.17 16.49
CA THR A 78 -3.45 -10.27 15.36
C THR A 78 -4.48 -11.37 15.68
N ALA A 79 -5.78 -11.04 15.63
CA ALA A 79 -6.85 -11.96 16.00
C ALA A 79 -6.90 -13.24 15.14
N PHE A 80 -6.63 -13.11 13.83
CA PHE A 80 -6.64 -14.23 12.88
C PHE A 80 -5.35 -14.20 12.03
N PRO A 81 -4.20 -14.59 12.63
CA PRO A 81 -2.93 -14.47 11.94
C PRO A 81 -2.81 -15.51 10.81
N LYS A 82 -2.26 -15.07 9.68
CA LYS A 82 -1.91 -15.99 8.61
C LYS A 82 -0.65 -16.78 8.97
N VAL A 83 -0.62 -18.05 8.56
CA VAL A 83 0.55 -18.91 8.70
C VAL A 83 1.50 -18.74 7.51
N GLN A 84 2.63 -19.45 7.54
CA GLN A 84 3.73 -19.26 6.61
C GLN A 84 3.35 -19.49 5.13
N ASN A 85 2.38 -20.37 4.86
CA ASN A 85 1.83 -20.63 3.53
C ASN A 85 0.70 -19.66 3.13
N ALA A 86 0.54 -18.54 3.84
CA ALA A 86 -0.50 -17.55 3.66
C ALA A 86 -1.94 -18.02 3.95
N SER A 87 -2.12 -19.22 4.52
CA SER A 87 -3.44 -19.66 4.95
C SER A 87 -3.82 -19.07 6.31
N GLU A 88 -5.12 -18.96 6.54
CA GLU A 88 -5.70 -18.56 7.82
C GLU A 88 -6.54 -19.74 8.35
N LEU A 89 -6.19 -20.20 9.56
CA LEU A 89 -6.70 -21.45 10.11
C LEU A 89 -8.17 -21.37 10.59
N MET A 90 -8.63 -20.18 10.94
CA MET A 90 -9.98 -20.00 11.46
C MET A 90 -11.04 -20.09 10.36
N SER A 91 -10.82 -19.39 9.24
CA SER A 91 -11.73 -19.36 8.10
C SER A 91 -11.43 -20.43 7.05
N GLY A 92 -10.27 -21.11 7.17
CA GLY A 92 -9.80 -22.07 6.17
C GLY A 92 -9.34 -21.43 4.85
N CYS A 93 -9.10 -20.11 4.83
CA CYS A 93 -8.60 -19.44 3.64
C CYS A 93 -7.13 -19.76 3.34
N PRO A 94 -6.72 -19.80 2.05
CA PRO A 94 -7.54 -19.60 0.85
C PRO A 94 -8.48 -20.79 0.59
N ALA A 95 -9.65 -20.50 0.05
CA ALA A 95 -10.63 -21.50 -0.35
C ALA A 95 -10.95 -21.32 -1.84
N GLU A 96 -11.54 -22.34 -2.44
CA GLU A 96 -12.02 -22.27 -3.81
C GLU A 96 -13.11 -21.21 -3.95
N ILE A 97 -13.12 -20.54 -5.09
CA ILE A 97 -14.10 -19.51 -5.44
C ILE A 97 -15.24 -20.19 -6.20
N ASP A 98 -16.49 -19.86 -5.87
CA ASP A 98 -17.65 -20.36 -6.59
C ASP A 98 -17.61 -19.99 -8.07
N ALA A 99 -17.93 -20.93 -8.95
CA ALA A 99 -17.95 -20.74 -10.40
C ALA A 99 -18.82 -19.55 -10.81
N VAL A 100 -19.94 -19.33 -10.12
CA VAL A 100 -20.84 -18.20 -10.37
C VAL A 100 -20.14 -16.86 -10.14
N GLN A 101 -19.32 -16.73 -9.12
CA GLN A 101 -18.57 -15.51 -8.83
C GLN A 101 -17.50 -15.25 -9.90
N LEU A 102 -16.85 -16.29 -10.39
CA LEU A 102 -15.87 -16.17 -11.49
C LEU A 102 -16.56 -15.71 -12.78
N GLU A 103 -17.74 -16.26 -13.09
CA GLU A 103 -18.53 -15.86 -14.25
C GLU A 103 -18.98 -14.39 -14.18
N GLU A 104 -19.47 -13.94 -13.02
CA GLU A 104 -19.83 -12.53 -12.79
C GLU A 104 -18.66 -11.57 -13.00
N LEU A 105 -17.45 -12.00 -12.66
CA LEU A 105 -16.23 -11.22 -12.83
C LEU A 105 -15.63 -11.35 -14.25
N GLY A 106 -16.21 -12.18 -15.11
CA GLY A 106 -15.66 -12.48 -16.44
C GLY A 106 -14.31 -13.21 -16.39
N MET A 107 -14.03 -13.92 -15.31
CA MET A 107 -12.79 -14.70 -15.15
C MET A 107 -12.97 -16.11 -15.71
N PRO A 108 -11.92 -16.70 -16.31
CA PRO A 108 -12.00 -18.09 -16.76
C PRO A 108 -12.20 -19.03 -15.58
N LEU A 109 -13.02 -20.05 -15.76
CA LEU A 109 -13.12 -21.13 -14.81
C LEU A 109 -11.79 -21.89 -14.73
N PRO A 110 -11.34 -22.33 -13.54
CA PRO A 110 -10.17 -23.17 -13.42
C PRO A 110 -10.39 -24.46 -14.25
N GLU A 111 -9.40 -24.85 -15.03
CA GLU A 111 -9.43 -26.14 -15.71
C GLU A 111 -9.49 -27.24 -14.64
N ALA A 112 -10.46 -28.12 -14.75
CA ALA A 112 -10.53 -29.26 -13.87
C ALA A 112 -9.26 -30.11 -14.08
N ASP A 113 -8.47 -30.27 -13.02
CA ASP A 113 -7.33 -31.18 -13.06
C ASP A 113 -7.80 -32.57 -13.49
N ALA A 114 -7.29 -33.00 -14.64
CA ALA A 114 -7.59 -34.30 -15.26
C ALA A 114 -6.82 -35.45 -14.60
#